data_e9ca576a2113ec525ab0661901a8f33b
#
_entry.id   e9ca576a2113ec525ab0661901a8f33b
#
_cell.length_a   1.000
_cell.length_b   1.000
_cell.length_c   1.000
_cell.angle_alpha   90.00
_cell.angle_beta   90.00
_cell.angle_gamma   90.00
#
_symmetry.space_group_name_H-M   'P 1'
#
loop_
_entity.id
_entity.type
_entity.pdbx_description
1 polymer ?
#
loop_
_entity_poly.entity_id
_entity_poly.type
_entity_poly.pdbx_seq_one_letter_code
_entity_poly.pdbx_strand_id
1 'polypeptide(L)'
;MNQIPMQYFNLAEKNYSKYGLSVIQLIQIGKFYELWHEPDTSSRQQAYFQAELLAELFMRSRSLEVMPPIEQVASLLDMRIISPSKRSLLQMGFPIYSLTTHLSTLLNKGWTVIVIDELVTGKLGPKQRAVSQVYS
;
A
#
# COMPACT_ATOMS: atom_id res chain seq x y z
N MET A 1 16.09 12.08 -9.96
CA MET A 1 14.79 11.43 -10.15
C MET A 1 14.56 10.42 -9.03
N ASN A 2 13.45 10.52 -8.37
CA ASN A 2 13.13 9.59 -7.29
C ASN A 2 12.57 8.31 -7.86
N GLN A 3 13.32 7.21 -7.74
CA GLN A 3 12.95 5.91 -8.30
C GLN A 3 12.02 5.11 -7.38
N ILE A 4 11.88 5.51 -6.13
CA ILE A 4 11.10 4.76 -5.14
C ILE A 4 9.61 4.71 -5.50
N PRO A 5 8.95 5.83 -5.85
CA PRO A 5 7.54 5.77 -6.24
C PRO A 5 7.29 4.85 -7.44
N MET A 6 8.15 4.92 -8.45
CA MET A 6 8.01 4.07 -9.63
C MET A 6 8.16 2.60 -9.26
N GLN A 7 9.16 2.25 -8.47
CA GLN A 7 9.38 0.89 -8.00
C GLN A 7 8.18 0.39 -7.20
N TYR A 8 7.67 1.22 -6.29
CA TYR A 8 6.52 0.89 -5.47
C TYR A 8 5.29 0.55 -6.32
N PHE A 9 4.94 1.42 -7.26
CA PHE A 9 3.72 1.25 -8.04
C PHE A 9 3.84 0.11 -9.06
N ASN A 10 5.02 -0.14 -9.60
CA ASN A 10 5.24 -1.28 -10.48
C ASN A 10 5.04 -2.60 -9.74
N LEU A 11 5.55 -2.70 -8.52
CA LEU A 11 5.35 -3.88 -7.69
C LEU A 11 3.89 -4.00 -7.24
N ALA A 12 3.25 -2.89 -6.95
CA ALA A 12 1.86 -2.88 -6.52
C ALA A 12 0.94 -3.45 -7.59
N GLU A 13 1.14 -3.08 -8.86
CA GLU A 13 0.35 -3.64 -9.95
C GLU A 13 0.45 -5.17 -10.02
N LYS A 14 1.66 -5.69 -9.91
CA LYS A 14 1.87 -7.13 -9.90
C LYS A 14 1.19 -7.80 -8.72
N ASN A 15 1.28 -7.19 -7.55
CA ASN A 15 0.73 -7.75 -6.33
C ASN A 15 -0.79 -7.71 -6.32
N TYR A 16 -1.39 -6.64 -6.84
CA TYR A 16 -2.85 -6.58 -6.96
C TYR A 16 -3.39 -7.61 -7.96
N SER A 17 -2.68 -7.83 -9.05
CA SER A 17 -3.04 -8.86 -10.00
C SER A 17 -2.98 -10.27 -9.39
N LYS A 18 -2.02 -10.50 -8.49
CA LYS A 18 -1.78 -11.82 -7.92
C LYS A 18 -2.66 -12.11 -6.71
N TYR A 19 -2.86 -11.13 -5.84
CA TYR A 19 -3.50 -11.33 -4.54
C TYR A 19 -4.85 -10.65 -4.38
N GLY A 20 -5.29 -9.85 -5.34
CA GLY A 20 -6.60 -9.21 -5.31
C GLY A 20 -6.57 -7.80 -4.73
N LEU A 21 -7.73 -7.34 -4.29
CA LEU A 21 -7.95 -5.93 -3.96
C LEU A 21 -7.72 -5.58 -2.50
N SER A 22 -7.86 -6.56 -1.60
CA SER A 22 -7.64 -6.33 -0.17
C SER A 22 -6.17 -6.48 0.18
N VAL A 23 -5.31 -5.77 -0.57
CA VAL A 23 -3.87 -5.85 -0.45
C VAL A 23 -3.30 -4.53 0.04
N ILE A 24 -2.44 -4.62 1.04
CA ILE A 24 -1.63 -3.51 1.52
C ILE A 24 -0.18 -3.84 1.23
N GLN A 25 0.49 -2.96 0.49
CA GLN A 25 1.90 -3.13 0.17
C GLN A 25 2.72 -2.15 0.99
N LEU A 26 3.63 -2.68 1.79
CA LEU A 26 4.54 -1.90 2.62
C LEU A 26 5.94 -2.01 2.06
N ILE A 27 6.59 -0.88 1.82
CA ILE A 27 7.95 -0.84 1.29
C ILE A 27 8.89 -0.26 2.34
N GLN A 28 9.99 -0.97 2.59
CA GLN A 28 11.00 -0.50 3.52
C GLN A 28 11.82 0.62 2.88
N ILE A 29 11.91 1.74 3.58
CA ILE A 29 12.76 2.85 3.22
C ILE A 29 13.54 3.22 4.46
N GLY A 30 14.80 2.76 4.54
CA GLY A 30 15.62 2.94 5.73
C GLY A 30 15.00 2.25 6.95
N LYS A 31 14.64 3.03 7.96
CA LYS A 31 14.09 2.50 9.21
C LYS A 31 12.58 2.53 9.27
N PHE A 32 11.92 2.76 8.12
CA PHE A 32 10.45 2.87 8.04
C PHE A 32 9.90 1.91 7.02
N TYR A 33 8.66 1.48 7.24
CA TYR A 33 7.79 0.93 6.21
C TYR A 33 6.82 2.01 5.77
N GLU A 34 6.64 2.14 4.47
CA GLU A 34 5.78 3.17 3.88
C GLU A 34 4.72 2.56 2.98
N LEU A 35 3.56 3.18 3.00
CA LEU A 35 2.43 2.89 2.13
C LEU A 35 2.14 4.14 1.30
N TRP A 36 2.04 3.98 -0.01
CA TRP A 36 1.88 5.08 -0.94
C TRP A 36 0.61 4.91 -1.75
N HIS A 37 0.02 6.02 -2.16
CA HIS A 37 -1.17 6.04 -3.00
C HIS A 37 -1.10 7.22 -3.97
N GLU A 38 -1.52 6.97 -5.20
CA GLU A 38 -1.52 7.96 -6.27
C GLU A 38 -2.96 8.16 -6.74
N PRO A 39 -3.68 9.18 -6.18
CA PRO A 39 -5.12 9.30 -6.38
C PRO A 39 -5.55 9.61 -7.81
N ASP A 40 -4.69 10.28 -8.57
CA ASP A 40 -5.07 10.79 -9.90
C ASP A 40 -4.64 9.86 -11.03
N THR A 41 -4.23 8.64 -10.73
CA THR A 41 -3.83 7.71 -11.78
C THR A 41 -4.95 6.73 -12.09
N SER A 42 -5.07 6.42 -13.38
CA SER A 42 -5.85 5.28 -13.83
C SER A 42 -5.04 3.99 -13.66
N SER A 43 -4.43 3.82 -12.50
CA SER A 43 -3.68 2.61 -12.20
C SER A 43 -4.62 1.41 -12.19
N ARG A 44 -4.06 0.24 -12.47
CA ARG A 44 -4.79 -1.00 -12.44
C ARG A 44 -5.43 -1.26 -11.08
N GLN A 45 -4.74 -0.87 -10.02
CA GLN A 45 -5.26 -0.95 -8.65
C GLN A 45 -6.56 -0.18 -8.51
N GLN A 46 -6.59 1.08 -8.94
CA GLN A 46 -7.78 1.91 -8.83
C GLN A 46 -8.93 1.34 -9.66
N ALA A 47 -8.64 0.85 -10.86
CA ALA A 47 -9.65 0.26 -11.71
C ALA A 47 -10.30 -0.96 -11.05
N TYR A 48 -9.51 -1.85 -10.50
CA TYR A 48 -10.03 -3.02 -9.79
C TYR A 48 -10.79 -2.62 -8.55
N PHE A 49 -10.27 -1.70 -7.77
CA PHE A 49 -10.92 -1.23 -6.55
C PHE A 49 -12.28 -0.62 -6.86
N GLN A 50 -12.35 0.23 -7.86
CA GLN A 50 -13.61 0.87 -8.26
C GLN A 50 -14.61 -0.14 -8.81
N ALA A 51 -14.15 -1.09 -9.61
CA ALA A 51 -15.03 -2.12 -10.18
C ALA A 51 -15.65 -2.98 -9.08
N GLU A 52 -14.84 -3.42 -8.12
CA GLU A 52 -15.33 -4.24 -7.00
C GLU A 52 -16.28 -3.46 -6.10
N LEU A 53 -15.95 -2.19 -5.86
CA LEU A 53 -16.78 -1.34 -5.04
C LEU A 53 -18.12 -1.05 -5.69
N LEU A 54 -18.15 -0.81 -6.99
CA LEU A 54 -19.38 -0.63 -7.73
C LEU A 54 -20.25 -1.89 -7.67
N ALA A 55 -19.63 -3.06 -7.77
CA ALA A 55 -20.35 -4.32 -7.61
C ALA A 55 -20.96 -4.44 -6.22
N GLU A 56 -20.22 -4.10 -5.17
CA GLU A 56 -20.73 -4.10 -3.80
C GLU A 56 -21.87 -3.12 -3.62
N LEU A 57 -21.73 -1.91 -4.12
CA LEU A 57 -22.78 -0.88 -4.04
C LEU A 57 -24.05 -1.34 -4.75
N PHE A 58 -23.90 -1.94 -5.91
CA PHE A 58 -25.03 -2.48 -6.65
C PHE A 58 -25.77 -3.57 -5.87
N MET A 59 -25.01 -4.47 -5.23
CA MET A 59 -25.58 -5.55 -4.45
C MET A 59 -26.27 -5.08 -3.18
N ARG A 60 -25.77 -4.02 -2.56
CA ARG A 60 -26.26 -3.53 -1.27
C ARG A 60 -27.30 -2.42 -1.38
N SER A 61 -27.47 -1.84 -2.56
CA SER A 61 -28.34 -0.67 -2.78
C SER A 61 -28.06 0.45 -1.80
N ARG A 62 -26.78 0.68 -1.47
CA ARG A 62 -26.34 1.71 -0.54
C ARG A 62 -25.41 2.67 -1.20
N SER A 63 -25.51 3.93 -0.80
CA SER A 63 -24.52 4.94 -1.10
C SER A 63 -23.36 4.78 -0.12
N LEU A 64 -22.20 4.32 -0.59
CA LEU A 64 -21.00 4.19 0.22
C LEU A 64 -19.94 5.15 -0.30
N GLU A 65 -19.28 5.82 0.62
CA GLU A 65 -18.07 6.56 0.28
C GLU A 65 -16.95 5.59 -0.06
N VAL A 66 -16.33 5.84 -1.19
CA VAL A 66 -15.20 5.04 -1.65
C VAL A 66 -13.94 5.61 -1.04
N MET A 67 -13.42 4.94 -0.01
CA MET A 67 -12.16 5.34 0.59
C MET A 67 -11.01 4.53 -0.02
N PRO A 68 -9.95 5.19 -0.51
CA PRO A 68 -8.76 4.48 -0.96
C PRO A 68 -8.15 3.62 0.16
N PRO A 69 -7.47 2.53 -0.17
CA PRO A 69 -6.86 1.67 0.85
C PRO A 69 -5.97 2.42 1.83
N ILE A 70 -5.21 3.42 1.37
CA ILE A 70 -4.35 4.19 2.27
C ILE A 70 -5.15 4.94 3.34
N GLU A 71 -6.32 5.46 3.00
CA GLU A 71 -7.18 6.13 3.98
C GLU A 71 -7.78 5.15 4.96
N GLN A 72 -8.20 3.97 4.48
CA GLN A 72 -8.71 2.93 5.35
C GLN A 72 -7.65 2.47 6.35
N VAL A 73 -6.44 2.23 5.87
CA VAL A 73 -5.32 1.79 6.73
C VAL A 73 -4.92 2.87 7.71
N ALA A 74 -4.83 4.12 7.27
CA ALA A 74 -4.51 5.23 8.16
C ALA A 74 -5.51 5.34 9.31
N SER A 75 -6.78 5.18 9.00
CA SER A 75 -7.84 5.20 10.01
C SER A 75 -7.71 4.03 10.99
N LEU A 76 -7.45 2.82 10.49
CA LEU A 76 -7.28 1.64 11.33
C LEU A 76 -6.08 1.74 12.26
N LEU A 77 -4.98 2.32 11.78
CA LEU A 77 -3.74 2.42 12.54
C LEU A 77 -3.62 3.72 13.31
N ASP A 78 -4.63 4.60 13.20
CA ASP A 78 -4.62 5.93 13.81
C ASP A 78 -3.38 6.74 13.41
N MET A 79 -3.13 6.76 12.11
CA MET A 79 -1.96 7.42 11.54
C MET A 79 -2.34 8.53 10.59
N ARG A 80 -1.43 9.48 10.43
CA ARG A 80 -1.63 10.63 9.55
C ARG A 80 -1.09 10.34 8.16
N ILE A 81 -1.89 10.68 7.15
CA ILE A 81 -1.45 10.67 5.77
C ILE A 81 -0.78 12.01 5.48
N ILE A 82 0.35 11.96 4.79
CA ILE A 82 1.07 13.16 4.36
C ILE A 82 1.12 13.22 2.83
N SER A 83 1.25 14.43 2.31
CA SER A 83 1.39 14.67 0.88
C SER A 83 2.71 15.42 0.65
N PRO A 84 3.82 14.70 0.56
CA PRO A 84 5.15 15.32 0.59
C PRO A 84 5.56 16.04 -0.69
N SER A 85 4.81 15.86 -1.76
CA SER A 85 5.14 16.48 -3.05
C SER A 85 3.97 17.30 -3.58
N LYS A 86 4.25 18.15 -4.57
CA LYS A 86 3.22 18.92 -5.26
C LYS A 86 2.31 18.04 -6.14
N ARG A 87 2.70 16.80 -6.36
CA ARG A 87 1.83 15.80 -6.99
C ARG A 87 0.85 15.31 -5.94
N SER A 88 -0.29 14.82 -6.37
CA SER A 88 -1.33 14.30 -5.48
C SER A 88 -0.96 12.96 -4.85
N LEU A 89 0.32 12.75 -4.59
CA LEU A 89 0.84 11.53 -4.00
C LEU A 89 0.61 11.53 -2.49
N LEU A 90 -0.06 10.51 -1.99
CA LEU A 90 -0.30 10.34 -0.57
C LEU A 90 0.64 9.29 -0.01
N GLN A 91 1.07 9.50 1.22
CA GLN A 91 2.07 8.67 1.85
C GLN A 91 1.81 8.58 3.35
N MET A 92 1.99 7.38 3.90
CA MET A 92 2.03 7.18 5.35
C MET A 92 3.11 6.14 5.66
N GLY A 93 3.61 6.17 6.88
CA GLY A 93 4.65 5.24 7.26
C GLY A 93 4.79 5.10 8.76
N PHE A 94 5.49 4.05 9.17
CA PHE A 94 5.78 3.79 10.58
C PHE A 94 7.14 3.13 10.71
N PRO A 95 7.78 3.23 11.88
CA PRO A 95 9.08 2.58 12.09
C PRO A 95 8.99 1.06 11.91
N ILE A 96 10.04 0.46 11.39
CA ILE A 96 10.05 -0.99 11.13
C ILE A 96 9.77 -1.82 12.38
N TYR A 97 10.15 -1.34 13.57
CA TYR A 97 9.89 -2.06 14.81
C TYR A 97 8.41 -2.11 15.20
N SER A 98 7.57 -1.29 14.55
CA SER A 98 6.13 -1.29 14.79
C SER A 98 5.37 -2.25 13.88
N LEU A 99 6.06 -2.94 12.98
CA LEU A 99 5.41 -3.80 11.98
C LEU A 99 4.53 -4.87 12.62
N THR A 100 5.03 -5.55 13.65
CA THR A 100 4.28 -6.65 14.29
C THR A 100 2.94 -6.19 14.81
N THR A 101 2.90 -5.04 15.48
CA THR A 101 1.67 -4.48 16.05
C THR A 101 0.68 -4.11 14.94
N HIS A 102 1.13 -3.39 13.94
CA HIS A 102 0.26 -2.95 12.84
C HIS A 102 -0.17 -4.11 11.95
N LEU A 103 0.72 -5.08 11.74
CA LEU A 103 0.41 -6.29 10.98
C LEU A 103 -0.76 -7.03 11.58
N SER A 104 -0.74 -7.22 12.90
CA SER A 104 -1.83 -7.89 13.61
C SER A 104 -3.16 -7.18 13.38
N THR A 105 -3.18 -5.87 13.49
CA THR A 105 -4.39 -5.07 13.28
C THR A 105 -4.91 -5.23 11.85
N LEU A 106 -4.02 -5.16 10.87
CA LEU A 106 -4.41 -5.28 9.46
C LEU A 106 -4.94 -6.68 9.13
N LEU A 107 -4.26 -7.71 9.61
CA LEU A 107 -4.69 -9.09 9.36
C LEU A 107 -6.04 -9.39 10.00
N ASN A 108 -6.30 -8.86 11.18
CA ASN A 108 -7.60 -9.02 11.85
C ASN A 108 -8.74 -8.37 11.08
N LYS A 109 -8.45 -7.40 10.24
CA LYS A 109 -9.46 -6.74 9.39
C LYS A 109 -9.55 -7.35 7.99
N GLY A 110 -8.83 -8.43 7.75
CA GLY A 110 -8.93 -9.17 6.49
C GLY A 110 -8.00 -8.69 5.39
N TRP A 111 -7.04 -7.82 5.68
CA TRP A 111 -6.07 -7.36 4.69
C TRP A 111 -5.01 -8.42 4.44
N THR A 112 -4.58 -8.55 3.19
CA THR A 112 -3.34 -9.24 2.83
C THR A 112 -2.24 -8.20 2.83
N VAL A 113 -1.17 -8.45 3.57
CA VAL A 113 -0.06 -7.50 3.73
C VAL A 113 1.17 -8.03 3.04
N ILE A 114 1.68 -7.28 2.08
CA ILE A 114 2.89 -7.60 1.35
C ILE A 114 4.01 -6.71 1.85
N VAL A 115 5.09 -7.32 2.30
CA VAL A 115 6.24 -6.60 2.84
C VAL A 115 7.38 -6.67 1.85
N ILE A 116 7.87 -5.50 1.44
CA ILE A 116 9.00 -5.35 0.53
C ILE A 116 10.16 -4.79 1.33
N ASP A 117 11.21 -5.58 1.48
CA ASP A 117 12.38 -5.18 2.25
C ASP A 117 13.56 -4.84 1.37
N GLU A 118 14.43 -4.00 1.91
CA GLU A 118 15.71 -3.67 1.28
C GLU A 118 16.63 -4.89 1.30
N LEU A 119 17.28 -5.14 0.18
CA LEU A 119 18.24 -6.24 0.07
C LEU A 119 19.61 -5.77 0.53
N VAL A 120 20.28 -6.61 1.32
CA VAL A 120 21.66 -6.36 1.74
C VAL A 120 22.56 -6.88 0.65
N THR A 121 23.02 -6.00 -0.23
CA THR A 121 23.83 -6.39 -1.39
C THR A 121 25.34 -6.20 -1.19
N GLY A 122 25.73 -5.42 -0.19
CA GLY A 122 27.13 -5.08 0.02
C GLY A 122 27.72 -4.19 -1.07
N LYS A 123 26.92 -3.70 -2.00
CA LYS A 123 27.36 -2.86 -3.11
C LYS A 123 26.99 -1.41 -2.88
N LEU A 124 27.81 -0.52 -3.39
CA LEU A 124 27.48 0.90 -3.46
C LEU A 124 26.47 1.09 -4.59
N GLY A 125 25.54 2.03 -4.39
CA GLY A 125 24.54 2.35 -5.37
C GLY A 125 23.12 2.28 -4.82
N PRO A 126 22.12 2.40 -5.68
CA PRO A 126 20.72 2.37 -5.24
C PRO A 126 20.40 1.06 -4.54
N LYS A 127 19.65 1.15 -3.46
CA LYS A 127 19.21 -0.04 -2.73
C LYS A 127 18.21 -0.82 -3.56
N GLN A 128 18.38 -2.12 -3.60
CA GLN A 128 17.43 -3.02 -4.23
C GLN A 128 16.44 -3.52 -3.20
N ARG A 129 15.22 -3.77 -3.65
CA ARG A 129 14.12 -4.21 -2.79
C ARG A 129 13.40 -5.37 -3.45
N ALA A 130 12.92 -6.27 -2.62
CA ALA A 130 12.14 -7.41 -3.10
C ALA A 130 11.09 -7.80 -2.07
N VAL A 131 10.03 -8.45 -2.54
CA VAL A 131 9.03 -9.01 -1.63
C VAL A 131 9.70 -10.03 -0.72
N SER A 132 9.67 -9.76 0.57
CA SER A 132 10.26 -10.66 1.57
C SER A 132 9.21 -11.55 2.21
N GLN A 133 7.97 -11.07 2.35
CA GLN A 133 6.92 -11.81 3.02
C GLN A 133 5.55 -11.36 2.54
N VAL A 134 4.63 -12.32 2.48
CA VAL A 134 3.21 -12.07 2.24
C VAL A 134 2.45 -12.65 3.42
N TYR A 135 1.69 -11.81 4.10
CA TYR A 135 0.87 -12.21 5.24
C TYR A 135 -0.61 -12.16 4.86
N SER A 136 -1.34 -13.15 5.27
CA SER A 136 -2.79 -13.16 5.04
C SER A 136 -3.55 -13.92 6.13
#